data_26e0fefc22328436a25330f49844b34a
#
_entry.id   26e0fefc22328436a25330f49844b34a
#
_cell.length_a   1.000
_cell.length_b   1.000
_cell.length_c   1.000
_cell.angle_alpha   90.00
_cell.angle_beta   90.00
_cell.angle_gamma   90.00
#
_symmetry.space_group_name_H-M   'P 1'
#
loop_
_entity.id
_entity.type
_entity.pdbx_description
1 polymer ?
#
loop_
_entity_poly.entity_id
_entity_poly.type
_entity_poly.pdbx_seq_one_letter_code
_entity_poly.pdbx_strand_id
1 'polypeptide(L)'
;GTNPASAVMAGMQVIVVGTDEKGNIDLDDLKTKANEHADNLAALMITYPSTHGVFESSIKEITAYVHSKGGQIYMDGANMNAQVGLTNPAVIGADVCHLNLHKTFAIPHGGGGPGVGPICVAKHLVPFLPNHAIIPTSGEQGIAALSAAPYGSALACLISYAYIRLLGAAGLKKATEVAILNANYIKERIAKHYPVLYSGDNNRAAHEFIIDCRSFKDK
;
A
#
# COMPACT_ATOMS: atom_id res chain seq x y z
N GLY A 1 -4.76 13.18 -3.12
CA GLY A 1 -4.04 12.10 -3.79
C GLY A 1 -4.96 11.13 -4.51
N THR A 2 -4.40 10.13 -5.17
CA THR A 2 -5.16 9.15 -5.98
C THR A 2 -6.12 8.31 -5.15
N ASN A 3 -5.70 7.88 -3.96
CA ASN A 3 -6.51 7.00 -3.13
C ASN A 3 -7.84 7.63 -2.68
N PRO A 4 -7.87 8.86 -2.13
CA PRO A 4 -9.13 9.54 -1.85
C PRO A 4 -10.02 9.71 -3.09
N ALA A 5 -9.43 10.05 -4.23
CA ALA A 5 -10.18 10.20 -5.48
C ALA A 5 -10.82 8.88 -5.92
N SER A 6 -10.10 7.75 -5.81
CA SER A 6 -10.63 6.42 -6.12
C SER A 6 -11.80 6.02 -5.20
N ALA A 7 -11.71 6.36 -3.91
CA ALA A 7 -12.80 6.12 -2.97
C ALA A 7 -14.07 6.92 -3.35
N VAL A 8 -13.90 8.20 -3.70
CA VAL A 8 -15.01 9.05 -4.17
C VAL A 8 -15.61 8.50 -5.46
N MET A 9 -14.79 8.04 -6.41
CA MET A 9 -15.28 7.39 -7.64
C MET A 9 -16.07 6.10 -7.37
N ALA A 10 -15.75 5.40 -6.28
CA ALA A 10 -16.51 4.24 -5.82
C ALA A 10 -17.77 4.60 -5.02
N GLY A 11 -18.15 5.88 -4.95
CA GLY A 11 -19.33 6.36 -4.25
C GLY A 11 -19.17 6.52 -2.73
N MET A 12 -17.93 6.49 -2.23
CA MET A 12 -17.67 6.61 -0.79
C MET A 12 -17.42 8.06 -0.38
N GLN A 13 -17.82 8.41 0.83
CA GLN A 13 -17.42 9.65 1.48
C GLN A 13 -16.05 9.44 2.14
N VAL A 14 -15.11 10.36 1.89
CA VAL A 14 -13.75 10.27 2.44
C VAL A 14 -13.62 11.13 3.68
N ILE A 15 -13.21 10.50 4.78
CA ILE A 15 -12.83 11.16 6.02
C ILE A 15 -11.32 10.99 6.20
N VAL A 16 -10.59 12.10 6.25
CA VAL A 16 -9.12 12.07 6.35
C VAL A 16 -8.71 11.92 7.80
N VAL A 17 -7.87 10.93 8.08
CA VAL A 17 -7.22 10.73 9.39
C VAL A 17 -5.87 11.46 9.39
N GLY A 18 -5.56 12.12 10.49
CA GLY A 18 -4.31 12.85 10.69
C GLY A 18 -3.09 11.95 10.87
N THR A 19 -1.93 12.58 10.86
CA THR A 19 -0.64 11.96 11.21
C THR A 19 0.03 12.73 12.32
N ASP A 20 0.81 12.04 13.16
CA ASP A 20 1.64 12.66 14.18
C ASP A 20 2.89 13.33 13.59
N GLU A 21 3.68 13.97 14.45
CA GLU A 21 4.91 14.68 14.06
C GLU A 21 6.00 13.72 13.54
N LYS A 22 5.91 12.42 13.83
CA LYS A 22 6.85 11.39 13.38
C LYS A 22 6.44 10.73 12.06
N GLY A 23 5.24 11.07 11.56
CA GLY A 23 4.69 10.53 10.34
C GLY A 23 3.88 9.23 10.52
N ASN A 24 3.58 8.84 11.76
CA ASN A 24 2.66 7.75 12.07
C ASN A 24 1.22 8.22 11.98
N ILE A 25 0.28 7.28 11.90
CA ILE A 25 -1.15 7.58 11.99
C ILE A 25 -1.48 8.09 13.40
N ASP A 26 -2.22 9.20 13.49
CA ASP A 26 -2.78 9.67 14.75
C ASP A 26 -3.92 8.73 15.19
N LEU A 27 -3.61 7.91 16.20
CA LEU A 27 -4.52 6.88 16.71
C LEU A 27 -5.76 7.48 17.38
N ASP A 28 -5.63 8.59 18.04
CA ASP A 28 -6.76 9.23 18.74
C ASP A 28 -7.72 9.85 17.73
N ASP A 29 -7.19 10.50 16.71
CA ASP A 29 -7.97 11.01 15.59
C ASP A 29 -8.66 9.87 14.82
N LEU A 30 -7.94 8.78 14.54
CA LEU A 30 -8.52 7.59 13.91
C LEU A 30 -9.70 7.03 14.73
N LYS A 31 -9.50 6.82 16.04
CA LYS A 31 -10.52 6.24 16.92
C LYS A 31 -11.74 7.15 17.02
N THR A 32 -11.51 8.46 17.13
CA THR A 32 -12.57 9.47 17.17
C THR A 32 -13.42 9.40 15.89
N LYS A 33 -12.81 9.50 14.73
CA LYS A 33 -13.50 9.48 13.43
C LYS A 33 -14.19 8.15 13.15
N ALA A 34 -13.54 7.03 13.47
CA ALA A 34 -14.15 5.72 13.31
C ALA A 34 -15.37 5.53 14.21
N ASN A 35 -15.41 6.14 15.41
CA ASN A 35 -16.59 6.12 16.28
C ASN A 35 -17.69 7.04 15.74
N GLU A 36 -17.35 8.26 15.34
CA GLU A 36 -18.31 9.23 14.80
C GLU A 36 -19.04 8.72 13.55
N HIS A 37 -18.36 7.90 12.75
CA HIS A 37 -18.87 7.37 11.49
C HIS A 37 -19.16 5.85 11.53
N ALA A 38 -19.25 5.25 12.72
CA ALA A 38 -19.33 3.79 12.88
C ALA A 38 -20.46 3.15 12.07
N ASP A 39 -21.65 3.78 12.03
CA ASP A 39 -22.81 3.26 11.30
C ASP A 39 -22.61 3.20 9.78
N ASN A 40 -21.66 3.97 9.24
CA ASN A 40 -21.37 4.08 7.80
C ASN A 40 -19.92 3.73 7.45
N LEU A 41 -19.16 3.20 8.41
CA LEU A 41 -17.75 2.87 8.22
C LEU A 41 -17.59 1.68 7.27
N ALA A 42 -17.30 1.95 6.00
CA ALA A 42 -17.05 0.92 5.00
C ALA A 42 -15.63 0.36 5.08
N ALA A 43 -14.62 1.22 5.07
CA ALA A 43 -13.23 0.79 5.07
C ALA A 43 -12.27 1.90 5.57
N LEU A 44 -11.12 1.47 6.07
CA LEU A 44 -9.92 2.30 6.17
C LEU A 44 -9.01 1.99 4.99
N MET A 45 -8.60 3.01 4.24
CA MET A 45 -7.60 2.89 3.19
C MET A 45 -6.25 3.39 3.72
N ILE A 46 -5.25 2.53 3.70
CA ILE A 46 -3.93 2.79 4.27
C ILE A 46 -2.82 2.34 3.33
N THR A 47 -1.80 3.16 3.16
CA THR A 47 -0.55 2.79 2.48
C THR A 47 0.43 2.26 3.52
N TYR A 48 0.95 1.04 3.32
CA TYR A 48 1.91 0.43 4.24
C TYR A 48 3.07 -0.26 3.50
N PRO A 49 4.34 0.02 3.85
CA PRO A 49 4.77 1.17 4.65
C PRO A 49 4.28 2.49 4.07
N SER A 50 4.16 3.52 4.90
CA SER A 50 3.58 4.80 4.47
C SER A 50 4.45 5.50 3.41
N THR A 51 3.86 6.39 2.64
CA THR A 51 4.59 7.27 1.71
C THR A 51 5.51 8.26 2.42
N HIS A 52 5.39 8.39 3.75
CA HIS A 52 6.35 9.11 4.59
C HIS A 52 7.67 8.33 4.80
N GLY A 53 7.75 7.09 4.34
CA GLY A 53 8.89 6.21 4.56
C GLY A 53 8.89 5.56 5.94
N VAL A 54 7.76 5.51 6.61
CA VAL A 54 7.62 5.03 7.99
C VAL A 54 6.92 3.68 8.02
N PHE A 55 7.47 2.74 8.79
CA PHE A 55 6.75 1.56 9.23
C PHE A 55 5.84 1.96 10.40
N GLU A 56 4.54 1.90 10.20
CA GLU A 56 3.57 2.13 11.24
C GLU A 56 3.64 1.01 12.29
N SER A 57 4.16 1.31 13.47
CA SER A 57 4.35 0.33 14.55
C SER A 57 3.01 -0.18 15.10
N SER A 58 1.99 0.66 15.08
CA SER A 58 0.64 0.38 15.57
C SER A 58 -0.27 -0.26 14.53
N ILE A 59 0.25 -0.68 13.37
CA ILE A 59 -0.58 -1.13 12.25
C ILE A 59 -1.58 -2.22 12.64
N LYS A 60 -1.21 -3.18 13.48
CA LYS A 60 -2.11 -4.26 13.92
C LYS A 60 -3.20 -3.77 14.88
N GLU A 61 -2.88 -2.78 15.72
CA GLU A 61 -3.88 -2.15 16.58
C GLU A 61 -4.90 -1.38 15.72
N ILE A 62 -4.41 -0.62 14.75
CA ILE A 62 -5.22 0.15 13.80
C ILE A 62 -6.20 -0.77 13.06
N THR A 63 -5.69 -1.84 12.45
CA THR A 63 -6.52 -2.75 11.66
C THR A 63 -7.54 -3.49 12.53
N ALA A 64 -7.13 -3.98 13.69
CA ALA A 64 -8.03 -4.63 14.65
C ALA A 64 -9.13 -3.68 15.15
N TYR A 65 -8.80 -2.41 15.40
CA TYR A 65 -9.77 -1.41 15.84
C TYR A 65 -10.83 -1.16 14.76
N VAL A 66 -10.42 -0.95 13.52
CA VAL A 66 -11.37 -0.73 12.40
C VAL A 66 -12.25 -1.95 12.18
N HIS A 67 -11.69 -3.17 12.22
CA HIS A 67 -12.48 -4.40 12.16
C HIS A 67 -13.51 -4.51 13.30
N SER A 68 -13.15 -4.08 14.53
CA SER A 68 -14.07 -4.08 15.66
C SER A 68 -15.27 -3.15 15.47
N LYS A 69 -15.17 -2.21 14.54
CA LYS A 69 -16.24 -1.29 14.12
C LYS A 69 -16.98 -1.75 12.86
N GLY A 70 -16.67 -2.93 12.33
CA GLY A 70 -17.28 -3.48 11.11
C GLY A 70 -16.65 -3.00 9.80
N GLY A 71 -15.65 -2.11 9.84
CA GLY A 71 -14.95 -1.63 8.67
C GLY A 71 -13.97 -2.64 8.09
N GLN A 72 -13.68 -2.55 6.78
CA GLN A 72 -12.67 -3.34 6.09
C GLN A 72 -11.34 -2.57 6.01
N ILE A 73 -10.25 -3.29 5.79
CA ILE A 73 -8.94 -2.68 5.58
C ILE A 73 -8.52 -2.81 4.11
N TYR A 74 -8.46 -1.68 3.42
CA TYR A 74 -7.89 -1.60 2.08
C TYR A 74 -6.43 -1.14 2.19
N MET A 75 -5.51 -2.05 1.97
CA MET A 75 -4.08 -1.74 1.96
C MET A 75 -3.62 -1.35 0.57
N ASP A 76 -3.13 -0.13 0.43
CA ASP A 76 -2.33 0.26 -0.72
C ASP A 76 -0.95 -0.41 -0.61
N GLY A 77 -0.79 -1.53 -1.33
CA GLY A 77 0.45 -2.29 -1.46
C GLY A 77 1.18 -1.97 -2.76
N ALA A 78 0.94 -0.81 -3.36
CA ALA A 78 1.55 -0.39 -4.62
C ALA A 78 3.07 -0.58 -4.60
N ASN A 79 3.72 -0.35 -3.48
CA ASN A 79 5.14 -0.61 -3.28
C ASN A 79 5.37 -1.63 -2.17
N MET A 80 5.86 -2.81 -2.55
CA MET A 80 6.17 -3.93 -1.65
C MET A 80 7.68 -4.06 -1.35
N ASN A 81 8.50 -3.08 -1.73
CA ASN A 81 9.96 -3.16 -1.61
C ASN A 81 10.46 -3.35 -0.18
N ALA A 82 9.69 -2.96 0.82
CA ALA A 82 10.05 -3.16 2.22
C ALA A 82 9.26 -4.29 2.91
N GLN A 83 8.55 -5.12 2.16
CA GLN A 83 7.67 -6.15 2.72
C GLN A 83 7.99 -7.57 2.25
N VAL A 84 8.39 -7.76 0.99
CA VAL A 84 8.54 -9.09 0.38
C VAL A 84 9.49 -9.96 1.20
N GLY A 85 8.99 -11.10 1.67
CA GLY A 85 9.75 -12.04 2.49
C GLY A 85 9.94 -11.65 3.97
N LEU A 86 9.45 -10.48 4.40
CA LEU A 86 9.50 -10.02 5.80
C LEU A 86 8.10 -9.98 6.44
N THR A 87 7.10 -9.53 5.70
CA THR A 87 5.70 -9.50 6.12
C THR A 87 4.78 -9.67 4.92
N ASN A 88 3.48 -9.68 5.14
CA ASN A 88 2.48 -9.72 4.07
C ASN A 88 1.17 -9.03 4.50
N PRO A 89 0.32 -8.63 3.53
CA PRO A 89 -0.93 -7.93 3.83
C PRO A 89 -1.86 -8.65 4.82
N ALA A 90 -1.99 -9.97 4.73
CA ALA A 90 -2.86 -10.74 5.62
C ALA A 90 -2.38 -10.68 7.09
N VAL A 91 -1.07 -10.77 7.32
CA VAL A 91 -0.48 -10.66 8.68
C VAL A 91 -0.66 -9.26 9.26
N ILE A 92 -0.70 -8.24 8.40
CA ILE A 92 -0.96 -6.85 8.77
C ILE A 92 -2.45 -6.65 9.11
N GLY A 93 -3.34 -7.47 8.57
CA GLY A 93 -4.78 -7.38 8.79
C GLY A 93 -5.53 -6.73 7.61
N ALA A 94 -4.93 -6.73 6.41
CA ALA A 94 -5.60 -6.21 5.23
C ALA A 94 -6.64 -7.19 4.67
N ASP A 95 -7.82 -6.68 4.30
CA ASP A 95 -8.88 -7.42 3.63
C ASP A 95 -8.79 -7.30 2.12
N VAL A 96 -8.27 -6.18 1.64
CA VAL A 96 -7.98 -5.91 0.22
C VAL A 96 -6.57 -5.35 0.11
N CYS A 97 -5.83 -5.79 -0.91
CA CYS A 97 -4.54 -5.21 -1.24
C CYS A 97 -4.34 -5.15 -2.75
N HIS A 98 -4.02 -3.98 -3.28
CA HIS A 98 -3.55 -3.87 -4.64
C HIS A 98 -2.02 -3.76 -4.71
N LEU A 99 -1.44 -4.22 -5.80
CA LEU A 99 0.00 -4.19 -6.06
C LEU A 99 0.28 -3.45 -7.36
N ASN A 100 1.45 -2.80 -7.44
CA ASN A 100 1.98 -2.26 -8.69
C ASN A 100 3.20 -3.08 -9.12
N LEU A 101 3.06 -3.86 -10.19
CA LEU A 101 4.16 -4.72 -10.65
C LEU A 101 5.36 -3.92 -11.17
N HIS A 102 5.14 -2.69 -11.66
CA HIS A 102 6.20 -1.79 -12.13
C HIS A 102 7.05 -1.15 -11.00
N LYS A 103 6.75 -1.41 -9.75
CA LYS A 103 7.56 -0.94 -8.61
C LYS A 103 8.45 -2.06 -8.07
N THR A 104 7.85 -3.13 -7.58
CA THR A 104 8.56 -4.21 -6.88
C THR A 104 8.85 -5.42 -7.77
N PHE A 105 8.12 -5.60 -8.86
CA PHE A 105 8.12 -6.83 -9.66
C PHE A 105 8.55 -6.61 -11.12
N ALA A 106 9.36 -5.60 -11.35
CA ALA A 106 10.22 -5.37 -12.52
C ALA A 106 9.52 -5.13 -13.87
N ILE A 107 8.19 -5.02 -13.98
CA ILE A 107 7.62 -4.64 -15.28
C ILE A 107 7.92 -3.16 -15.59
N PRO A 108 7.99 -2.78 -16.88
CA PRO A 108 8.17 -1.39 -17.26
C PRO A 108 6.95 -0.55 -16.89
N HIS A 109 7.17 0.69 -16.47
CA HIS A 109 6.11 1.68 -16.29
C HIS A 109 5.73 2.36 -17.61
N GLY A 110 6.73 2.64 -18.48
CA GLY A 110 6.54 3.11 -19.86
C GLY A 110 5.77 4.43 -19.97
N GLY A 111 5.92 5.32 -18.99
CA GLY A 111 5.17 6.59 -18.98
C GLY A 111 3.66 6.43 -18.74
N GLY A 112 3.24 5.37 -18.09
CA GLY A 112 1.84 5.04 -17.83
C GLY A 112 1.50 3.61 -18.25
N GLY A 113 2.45 2.93 -18.76
CA GLY A 113 2.73 1.58 -19.11
C GLY A 113 1.68 0.51 -19.13
N PRO A 114 2.03 -0.76 -19.30
CA PRO A 114 1.03 -1.81 -19.39
C PRO A 114 0.20 -1.90 -18.12
N GLY A 115 -1.13 -1.88 -18.29
CA GLY A 115 -2.08 -1.92 -17.17
C GLY A 115 -2.15 -3.31 -16.54
N VAL A 116 -1.36 -3.55 -15.50
CA VAL A 116 -1.45 -4.73 -14.64
C VAL A 116 -1.36 -4.28 -13.19
N GLY A 117 -2.45 -4.45 -12.47
CA GLY A 117 -2.56 -4.15 -11.05
C GLY A 117 -3.23 -5.31 -10.34
N PRO A 118 -2.48 -6.31 -9.82
CA PRO A 118 -3.08 -7.40 -9.07
C PRO A 118 -3.85 -6.89 -7.87
N ILE A 119 -5.04 -7.44 -7.67
CA ILE A 119 -5.86 -7.27 -6.46
C ILE A 119 -5.91 -8.59 -5.73
N CYS A 120 -5.63 -8.56 -4.44
CA CYS A 120 -5.81 -9.67 -3.52
C CYS A 120 -6.87 -9.30 -2.50
N VAL A 121 -7.77 -10.23 -2.19
CA VAL A 121 -8.83 -10.01 -1.22
C VAL A 121 -8.92 -11.15 -0.21
N ALA A 122 -9.41 -10.84 0.98
CA ALA A 122 -9.77 -11.85 1.98
C ALA A 122 -10.95 -12.70 1.49
N LYS A 123 -11.05 -13.93 1.99
CA LYS A 123 -12.01 -14.94 1.50
C LYS A 123 -13.46 -14.43 1.48
N HIS A 124 -13.87 -13.65 2.46
CA HIS A 124 -15.25 -13.15 2.57
C HIS A 124 -15.60 -12.12 1.49
N LEU A 125 -14.60 -11.50 0.84
CA LEU A 125 -14.81 -10.52 -0.23
C LEU A 125 -14.78 -11.14 -1.64
N VAL A 126 -14.37 -12.41 -1.76
CA VAL A 126 -14.31 -13.10 -3.07
C VAL A 126 -15.65 -13.07 -3.84
N PRO A 127 -16.83 -13.26 -3.22
CA PRO A 127 -18.10 -13.22 -3.93
C PRO A 127 -18.42 -11.88 -4.58
N PHE A 128 -17.80 -10.78 -4.11
CA PHE A 128 -18.05 -9.41 -4.55
C PHE A 128 -17.03 -8.88 -5.57
N LEU A 129 -16.02 -9.68 -5.94
CA LEU A 129 -15.04 -9.28 -6.95
C LEU A 129 -15.72 -8.92 -8.27
N PRO A 130 -15.15 -7.98 -9.05
CA PRO A 130 -15.65 -7.68 -10.39
C PRO A 130 -15.72 -8.93 -11.26
N ASN A 131 -16.85 -9.11 -11.94
CA ASN A 131 -17.03 -10.22 -12.87
C ASN A 131 -16.59 -9.82 -14.28
N HIS A 132 -16.56 -10.77 -15.19
CA HIS A 132 -16.24 -10.53 -16.60
C HIS A 132 -17.14 -11.34 -17.52
N ALA A 133 -17.57 -10.76 -18.64
CA ALA A 133 -18.53 -11.39 -19.54
C ALA A 133 -18.04 -12.69 -20.18
N ILE A 134 -16.72 -12.84 -20.36
CA ILE A 134 -16.11 -14.01 -21.02
C ILE A 134 -15.56 -15.00 -20.00
N ILE A 135 -14.96 -14.50 -18.92
CA ILE A 135 -14.30 -15.34 -17.91
C ILE A 135 -14.93 -14.99 -16.55
N PRO A 136 -15.66 -15.93 -15.91
CA PRO A 136 -16.19 -15.68 -14.59
C PRO A 136 -15.04 -15.56 -13.59
N THR A 137 -14.91 -14.38 -12.98
CA THR A 137 -13.85 -14.05 -12.02
C THR A 137 -14.38 -13.88 -10.60
N SER A 138 -15.70 -13.83 -10.43
CA SER A 138 -16.35 -13.70 -9.14
C SER A 138 -17.62 -14.56 -9.02
N GLY A 139 -18.29 -14.49 -7.87
CA GLY A 139 -19.60 -15.10 -7.64
C GLY A 139 -20.77 -14.25 -8.14
N GLU A 140 -22.00 -14.69 -7.80
CA GLU A 140 -23.25 -14.03 -8.22
C GLU A 140 -23.42 -12.58 -7.69
N GLN A 141 -22.70 -12.21 -6.63
CA GLN A 141 -22.74 -10.88 -6.04
C GLN A 141 -21.69 -9.93 -6.63
N GLY A 142 -20.93 -10.38 -7.63
CA GLY A 142 -19.90 -9.58 -8.29
C GLY A 142 -20.49 -8.45 -9.12
N ILE A 143 -19.82 -7.29 -9.10
CA ILE A 143 -20.15 -6.17 -9.97
C ILE A 143 -19.74 -6.46 -11.41
N ALA A 144 -20.15 -5.61 -12.35
CA ALA A 144 -19.76 -5.71 -13.76
C ALA A 144 -18.24 -5.58 -13.94
N ALA A 145 -17.75 -5.96 -15.12
CA ALA A 145 -16.33 -5.84 -15.46
C ALA A 145 -15.84 -4.38 -15.37
N LEU A 146 -14.68 -4.19 -14.73
CA LEU A 146 -14.02 -2.89 -14.62
C LEU A 146 -13.04 -2.63 -15.75
N SER A 147 -12.60 -3.66 -16.47
CA SER A 147 -11.66 -3.54 -17.58
C SER A 147 -12.02 -4.52 -18.71
N ALA A 148 -11.62 -4.20 -19.94
CA ALA A 148 -11.84 -5.07 -21.10
C ALA A 148 -11.01 -6.37 -21.03
N ALA A 149 -9.84 -6.32 -20.41
CA ALA A 149 -8.98 -7.48 -20.22
C ALA A 149 -9.07 -7.98 -18.76
N PRO A 150 -9.58 -9.19 -18.49
CA PRO A 150 -9.83 -9.67 -17.14
C PRO A 150 -8.57 -9.79 -16.28
N TYR A 151 -7.42 -10.01 -16.92
CA TYR A 151 -6.12 -10.16 -16.23
C TYR A 151 -5.14 -9.03 -16.57
N GLY A 152 -5.61 -7.91 -17.10
CA GLY A 152 -4.76 -6.83 -17.55
C GLY A 152 -3.84 -7.24 -18.71
N SER A 153 -2.66 -6.62 -18.82
CA SER A 153 -1.67 -6.98 -19.84
C SER A 153 -0.94 -8.27 -19.46
N ALA A 154 -1.48 -9.42 -19.84
CA ALA A 154 -0.95 -10.74 -19.48
C ALA A 154 0.51 -10.95 -19.91
N LEU A 155 0.94 -10.38 -21.05
CA LEU A 155 2.32 -10.46 -21.53
C LEU A 155 3.30 -9.80 -20.55
N ALA A 156 2.93 -8.69 -19.93
CA ALA A 156 3.77 -8.03 -18.93
C ALA A 156 3.99 -8.90 -17.69
N CYS A 157 3.06 -9.78 -17.33
CA CYS A 157 3.20 -10.69 -16.20
C CYS A 157 4.37 -11.68 -16.38
N LEU A 158 4.76 -11.99 -17.64
CA LEU A 158 5.93 -12.85 -17.91
C LEU A 158 7.23 -12.24 -17.38
N ILE A 159 7.35 -10.91 -17.38
CA ILE A 159 8.51 -10.21 -16.83
C ILE A 159 8.58 -10.41 -15.30
N SER A 160 7.46 -10.20 -14.61
CA SER A 160 7.39 -10.45 -13.16
C SER A 160 7.62 -11.92 -12.83
N TYR A 161 7.07 -12.84 -13.62
CA TYR A 161 7.31 -14.27 -13.46
C TYR A 161 8.81 -14.60 -13.59
N ALA A 162 9.47 -14.12 -14.64
CA ALA A 162 10.91 -14.33 -14.85
C ALA A 162 11.72 -13.73 -13.69
N TYR A 163 11.41 -12.51 -13.27
CA TYR A 163 12.05 -11.85 -12.14
C TYR A 163 11.95 -12.67 -10.85
N ILE A 164 10.74 -13.13 -10.50
CA ILE A 164 10.51 -13.95 -9.32
C ILE A 164 11.25 -15.30 -9.41
N ARG A 165 11.22 -15.92 -10.59
CA ARG A 165 11.92 -17.21 -10.82
C ARG A 165 13.43 -17.09 -10.73
N LEU A 166 14.00 -16.01 -11.26
CA LEU A 166 15.44 -15.76 -11.22
C LEU A 166 15.94 -15.48 -9.80
N LEU A 167 15.22 -14.71 -9.02
CA LEU A 167 15.61 -14.38 -7.66
C LEU A 167 15.28 -15.49 -6.66
N GLY A 168 14.20 -16.18 -6.87
CA GLY A 168 13.67 -17.14 -5.89
C GLY A 168 13.30 -16.47 -4.56
N ALA A 169 12.86 -17.25 -3.58
CA ALA A 169 12.44 -16.73 -2.27
C ALA A 169 13.59 -16.00 -1.53
N ALA A 170 14.78 -16.57 -1.56
CA ALA A 170 15.95 -15.99 -0.89
C ALA A 170 16.39 -14.67 -1.53
N GLY A 171 16.42 -14.58 -2.86
CA GLY A 171 16.79 -13.37 -3.58
C GLY A 171 15.78 -12.25 -3.41
N LEU A 172 14.47 -12.56 -3.43
CA LEU A 172 13.42 -11.58 -3.19
C LEU A 172 13.49 -11.00 -1.76
N LYS A 173 13.68 -11.86 -0.76
CA LYS A 173 13.90 -11.40 0.62
C LYS A 173 15.15 -10.53 0.73
N LYS A 174 16.24 -10.96 0.10
CA LYS A 174 17.51 -10.20 0.09
C LYS A 174 17.35 -8.84 -0.56
N ALA A 175 16.60 -8.75 -1.67
CA ALA A 175 16.30 -7.47 -2.31
C ALA A 175 15.56 -6.50 -1.36
N THR A 176 14.58 -7.00 -0.61
CA THR A 176 13.87 -6.22 0.41
C THR A 176 14.82 -5.74 1.52
N GLU A 177 15.64 -6.63 2.08
CA GLU A 177 16.60 -6.30 3.12
C GLU A 177 17.60 -5.22 2.66
N VAL A 178 18.10 -5.35 1.42
CA VAL A 178 19.02 -4.37 0.82
C VAL A 178 18.33 -3.04 0.55
N ALA A 179 17.07 -3.03 0.10
CA ALA A 179 16.31 -1.79 -0.10
C ALA A 179 16.18 -1.00 1.20
N ILE A 180 15.82 -1.67 2.30
CA ILE A 180 15.72 -1.05 3.63
C ILE A 180 17.09 -0.57 4.12
N LEU A 181 18.12 -1.38 3.96
CA LEU A 181 19.50 -1.03 4.35
C LEU A 181 19.98 0.22 3.60
N ASN A 182 19.80 0.24 2.28
CA ASN A 182 20.22 1.36 1.43
C ASN A 182 19.50 2.66 1.80
N ALA A 183 18.19 2.61 2.02
CA ALA A 183 17.42 3.78 2.44
C ALA A 183 17.96 4.35 3.76
N ASN A 184 18.19 3.51 4.76
CA ASN A 184 18.72 3.95 6.05
C ASN A 184 20.18 4.42 5.94
N TYR A 185 21.03 3.75 5.17
CA TYR A 185 22.39 4.19 4.93
C TYR A 185 22.44 5.59 4.29
N ILE A 186 21.67 5.79 3.22
CA ILE A 186 21.60 7.09 2.55
C ILE A 186 21.05 8.15 3.50
N LYS A 187 19.95 7.84 4.22
CA LYS A 187 19.36 8.73 5.23
C LYS A 187 20.41 9.25 6.21
N GLU A 188 21.19 8.36 6.82
CA GLU A 188 22.23 8.72 7.80
C GLU A 188 23.36 9.57 7.17
N ARG A 189 23.71 9.28 5.91
CA ARG A 189 24.75 10.02 5.21
C ARG A 189 24.36 11.45 4.86
N ILE A 190 23.10 11.64 4.43
CA ILE A 190 22.62 12.94 3.97
C ILE A 190 21.98 13.79 5.08
N ALA A 191 21.58 13.21 6.21
CA ALA A 191 20.90 13.90 7.31
C ALA A 191 21.66 15.12 7.85
N LYS A 192 22.99 15.13 7.69
CA LYS A 192 23.85 16.28 8.06
C LYS A 192 23.62 17.52 7.19
N HIS A 193 23.11 17.34 5.99
CA HIS A 193 22.94 18.39 4.98
C HIS A 193 21.46 18.66 4.67
N TYR A 194 20.63 17.63 4.74
CA TYR A 194 19.21 17.68 4.41
C TYR A 194 18.41 17.07 5.55
N PRO A 195 17.60 17.86 6.27
CA PRO A 195 16.74 17.31 7.33
C PRO A 195 15.81 16.23 6.77
N VAL A 196 15.70 15.13 7.48
CA VAL A 196 14.73 14.08 7.19
C VAL A 196 13.40 14.44 7.87
N LEU A 197 12.32 14.46 7.11
CA LEU A 197 11.04 14.96 7.59
C LEU A 197 10.38 14.00 8.59
N TYR A 198 10.39 12.69 8.27
CA TYR A 198 9.77 11.66 9.10
C TYR A 198 10.69 10.46 9.29
N SER A 199 10.68 9.86 10.46
CA SER A 199 11.53 8.70 10.79
C SER A 199 10.82 7.66 11.68
N GLY A 200 9.53 7.83 11.96
CA GLY A 200 8.79 6.95 12.85
C GLY A 200 9.37 6.90 14.27
N ASP A 201 8.90 5.95 15.07
CA ASP A 201 9.32 5.81 16.47
C ASP A 201 10.75 5.32 16.64
N ASN A 202 11.25 4.52 15.70
CA ASN A 202 12.56 3.89 15.77
C ASN A 202 13.67 4.68 15.07
N ASN A 203 13.39 5.90 14.61
CA ASN A 203 14.29 6.71 13.81
C ASN A 203 14.84 5.96 12.57
N ARG A 204 14.03 5.13 11.93
CA ARG A 204 14.40 4.34 10.75
C ARG A 204 13.41 4.56 9.62
N ALA A 205 13.96 4.59 8.42
CA ALA A 205 13.18 4.58 7.20
C ALA A 205 12.83 3.15 6.76
N ALA A 206 11.77 3.00 6.01
CA ALA A 206 11.45 1.78 5.28
C ALA A 206 12.38 1.63 4.06
N HIS A 207 11.85 1.63 2.85
CA HIS A 207 12.66 1.59 1.62
C HIS A 207 12.84 2.97 0.98
N GLU A 208 12.22 3.99 1.54
CA GLU A 208 12.28 5.39 1.08
C GLU A 208 12.11 6.34 2.28
N PHE A 209 12.43 7.60 2.11
CA PHE A 209 12.22 8.65 3.12
C PHE A 209 12.11 10.01 2.44
N ILE A 210 11.62 11.01 3.16
CA ILE A 210 11.42 12.38 2.66
C ILE A 210 12.46 13.30 3.28
N ILE A 211 13.17 14.04 2.44
CA ILE A 211 14.03 15.16 2.86
C ILE A 211 13.26 16.47 2.82
N ASP A 212 13.52 17.34 3.79
CA ASP A 212 12.93 18.68 3.85
C ASP A 212 13.84 19.70 3.18
N CYS A 213 13.41 20.19 2.02
CA CYS A 213 14.15 21.21 1.28
C CYS A 213 13.66 22.64 1.54
N ARG A 214 12.72 22.84 2.48
CA ARG A 214 12.16 24.18 2.76
C ARG A 214 13.20 25.20 3.23
N SER A 215 14.24 24.73 3.93
CA SER A 215 15.36 25.57 4.36
C SER A 215 16.25 26.12 3.22
N PHE A 216 16.06 25.61 1.99
CA PHE A 216 16.81 26.05 0.80
C PHE A 216 15.97 26.91 -0.15
N LYS A 217 14.75 27.28 0.24
CA LYS A 217 13.80 27.96 -0.63
C LYS A 217 14.28 29.36 -1.10
N ASP A 218 15.14 30.00 -0.29
CA ASP A 218 15.65 31.35 -0.55
C ASP A 218 17.11 31.33 -1.06
N LYS A 219 17.63 30.18 -1.46
CA LYS A 219 18.96 30.00 -2.05
C LYS A 219 18.87 29.54 -3.49
#